data_4b1ce3a5acb5b88023159ba9fd15fbbb
#
_entry.id   4b1ce3a5acb5b88023159ba9fd15fbbb
#
_cell.length_a   1.000
_cell.length_b   1.000
_cell.length_c   1.000
_cell.angle_alpha   90.00
_cell.angle_beta   90.00
_cell.angle_gamma   90.00
#
_symmetry.space_group_name_H-M   'P 1'
#
loop_
_entity.id
_entity.type
_entity.pdbx_description
1 polymer ?
#
loop_
_entity_poly.entity_id
_entity_poly.type
_entity_poly.pdbx_seq_one_letter_code
_entity_poly.pdbx_strand_id
1 'polypeptide(L)'
;MKKHIVCLGDSNTHGSCADPKDSADGTRRFNEEERWTCRLQKLLGEEYLVLEEGMSGRTMVSTDPLTEGIPALDVIYPILMSHEPVDLLIIMLVP
;
A
#
# COMPACT_ATOMS: atom_id res chain seq x y z
N MET A 1 -10.63 -20.48 2.54
CA MET A 1 -9.78 -19.45 1.88
C MET A 1 -9.93 -18.13 2.61
N LYS A 2 -8.84 -17.44 2.83
CA LYS A 2 -8.87 -16.11 3.44
C LYS A 2 -9.52 -15.09 2.52
N LYS A 3 -10.18 -14.10 3.11
CA LYS A 3 -10.70 -12.96 2.34
C LYS A 3 -9.55 -11.99 2.06
N HIS A 4 -9.41 -11.59 0.81
CA HIS A 4 -8.33 -10.73 0.37
C HIS A 4 -8.73 -9.25 0.41
N ILE A 5 -7.93 -8.46 1.09
CA ILE A 5 -8.10 -7.01 1.18
C ILE A 5 -6.86 -6.37 0.56
N VAL A 6 -7.05 -5.72 -0.58
CA VAL A 6 -5.95 -5.01 -1.26
C VAL A 6 -5.96 -3.56 -0.81
N CYS A 7 -4.82 -3.09 -0.32
CA CYS A 7 -4.63 -1.71 0.12
C CYS A 7 -3.76 -0.99 -0.89
N LEU A 8 -4.39 -0.23 -1.77
CA LEU A 8 -3.72 0.51 -2.83
C LEU A 8 -3.50 1.95 -2.38
N GLY A 9 -2.24 2.37 -2.29
CA GLY A 9 -1.93 3.67 -1.75
C GLY A 9 -0.60 4.22 -2.21
N ASP A 10 -0.23 5.35 -1.60
CA ASP A 10 1.01 6.07 -1.86
C ASP A 10 2.06 5.80 -0.77
N SER A 11 2.87 6.80 -0.45
CA SER A 11 3.92 6.70 0.56
C SER A 11 3.40 6.34 1.96
N ASN A 12 2.20 6.80 2.31
CA ASN A 12 1.61 6.48 3.62
C ASN A 12 1.29 4.98 3.73
N THR A 13 0.85 4.37 2.65
CA THR A 13 0.59 2.92 2.61
C THR A 13 1.89 2.13 2.50
N HIS A 14 2.85 2.63 1.73
CA HIS A 14 4.18 2.03 1.68
C HIS A 14 4.86 2.07 3.06
N GLY A 15 4.57 3.08 3.84
CA GLY A 15 5.17 3.28 5.16
C GLY A 15 6.46 4.10 5.13
N SER A 16 6.57 5.03 4.18
CA SER A 16 7.75 5.89 4.08
C SER A 16 7.85 6.82 5.27
N CYS A 17 9.02 6.94 5.87
CA CYS A 17 9.29 7.90 6.93
C CYS A 17 10.32 8.91 6.49
N ALA A 18 10.08 10.17 6.86
CA ALA A 18 10.92 11.30 6.46
C ALA A 18 12.30 11.25 7.12
N ASP A 19 12.36 10.77 8.35
CA ASP A 19 13.61 10.69 9.13
C ASP A 19 14.05 9.22 9.20
N PRO A 20 15.28 8.88 8.76
CA PRO A 20 15.80 7.52 8.86
C PRO A 20 15.83 6.97 10.29
N LYS A 21 15.85 7.86 11.28
CA LYS A 21 15.83 7.46 12.70
C LYS A 21 14.49 6.86 13.11
N ASP A 22 13.42 7.18 12.37
CA ASP A 22 12.09 6.66 12.66
C ASP A 22 11.88 5.24 12.11
N SER A 23 12.79 4.76 11.29
CA SER A 23 12.74 3.38 10.79
C SER A 23 13.68 2.48 11.59
N ALA A 24 13.26 1.25 11.80
CA ALA A 24 14.01 0.30 12.62
C ALA A 24 15.40 -0.02 12.07
N ASP A 25 15.57 0.04 10.76
CA ASP A 25 16.79 -0.35 10.07
C ASP A 25 17.45 0.76 9.24
N GLY A 26 16.95 1.99 9.36
CA GLY A 26 17.46 3.13 8.62
C GLY A 26 17.07 3.19 7.15
N THR A 27 16.16 2.34 6.70
CA THR A 27 15.74 2.28 5.29
C THR A 27 14.70 3.33 4.91
N ARG A 28 14.25 4.14 5.85
CA ARG A 28 13.18 5.15 5.68
C ARG A 28 11.82 4.52 5.41
N ARG A 29 11.63 3.29 5.80
CA ARG A 29 10.34 2.63 5.75
C ARG A 29 9.99 2.08 7.12
N PHE A 30 8.76 2.34 7.59
CA PHE A 30 8.27 1.75 8.82
C PHE A 30 8.22 0.22 8.69
N ASN A 31 8.48 -0.47 9.77
CA ASN A 31 8.50 -1.93 9.78
C ASN A 31 7.09 -2.52 9.81
N GLU A 32 7.02 -3.84 9.84
CA GLU A 32 5.77 -4.62 9.79
C GLU A 32 4.87 -4.40 11.00
N GLU A 33 5.38 -3.84 12.09
CA GLU A 33 4.57 -3.57 13.28
C GLU A 33 3.96 -2.18 13.25
N GLU A 34 4.49 -1.29 12.42
CA GLU A 34 4.15 0.12 12.43
C GLU A 34 3.27 0.55 11.24
N ARG A 35 3.42 -0.10 10.08
CA ARG A 35 2.61 0.24 8.91
C ARG A 35 1.13 -0.02 9.19
N TRP A 36 0.26 0.90 8.74
CA TRP A 36 -1.17 0.77 9.02
C TRP A 36 -1.78 -0.51 8.45
N THR A 37 -1.29 -0.96 7.30
CA THR A 37 -1.73 -2.21 6.68
C THR A 37 -1.42 -3.43 7.55
N CYS A 38 -0.27 -3.43 8.18
CA CYS A 38 0.13 -4.52 9.07
C CYS A 38 -0.66 -4.49 10.38
N ARG A 39 -0.99 -3.30 10.86
CA ARG A 39 -1.88 -3.16 12.02
C ARG A 39 -3.29 -3.63 11.69
N LEU A 40 -3.76 -3.33 10.50
CA LEU A 40 -5.06 -3.80 10.02
C LEU A 40 -5.09 -5.34 9.97
N GLN A 41 -4.04 -5.95 9.41
CA GLN A 41 -3.92 -7.41 9.38
C GLN A 41 -4.00 -8.01 10.77
N LYS A 42 -3.31 -7.41 11.72
CA LYS A 42 -3.30 -7.90 13.10
C LYS A 42 -4.67 -7.80 13.76
N LEU A 43 -5.40 -6.73 13.49
CA LEU A 43 -6.75 -6.54 14.02
C LEU A 43 -7.77 -7.50 13.41
N LEU A 44 -7.62 -7.80 12.12
CA LEU A 44 -8.58 -8.65 11.40
C LEU A 44 -8.37 -10.14 11.66
N GLY A 45 -7.14 -10.56 11.95
CA GLY A 45 -6.84 -11.96 12.24
C GLY A 45 -6.68 -12.84 11.02
N GLU A 46 -6.70 -14.15 11.24
CA GLU A 46 -6.28 -15.13 10.24
C GLU A 46 -7.29 -15.38 9.12
N GLU A 47 -8.52 -14.91 9.24
CA GLU A 47 -9.55 -15.09 8.21
C GLU A 47 -9.37 -14.12 7.04
N TYR A 48 -8.49 -13.11 7.21
CA TYR A 48 -8.25 -12.06 6.24
C TYR A 48 -6.79 -12.03 5.85
N LEU A 49 -6.53 -11.71 4.60
CA LEU A 49 -5.18 -11.47 4.10
C LEU A 49 -5.14 -10.04 3.58
N VAL A 50 -4.36 -9.19 4.24
CA VAL A 50 -4.15 -7.80 3.85
C VAL A 50 -2.95 -7.74 2.93
N LEU A 51 -3.15 -7.22 1.73
CA LEU A 51 -2.12 -7.15 0.69
C LEU A 51 -1.73 -5.69 0.48
N GLU A 52 -0.47 -5.40 0.71
CA GLU A 52 0.07 -4.05 0.62
C GLU A 52 0.47 -3.71 -0.81
N GLU A 53 -0.13 -2.67 -1.36
CA GLU A 53 0.21 -2.12 -2.68
C GLU A 53 0.45 -0.62 -2.55
N GLY A 54 1.41 -0.25 -1.72
CA GLY A 54 1.83 1.13 -1.51
C GLY A 54 3.08 1.46 -2.29
N MET A 55 3.10 2.63 -2.91
CA MET A 55 4.26 3.12 -3.64
C MET A 55 4.39 4.62 -3.47
N SER A 56 5.57 5.06 -3.02
CA SER A 56 5.84 6.49 -2.86
C SER A 56 5.68 7.24 -4.18
N GLY A 57 4.98 8.36 -4.14
CA GLY A 57 4.72 9.17 -5.32
C GLY A 57 3.54 8.72 -6.18
N ARG A 58 2.86 7.64 -5.81
CA ARG A 58 1.70 7.18 -6.58
C ARG A 58 0.55 8.16 -6.44
N THR A 59 -0.10 8.46 -7.57
CA THR A 59 -1.32 9.26 -7.64
C THR A 59 -2.46 8.40 -8.17
N MET A 60 -3.70 8.92 -8.20
CA MET A 60 -4.82 8.22 -8.83
C MET A 60 -4.71 8.23 -10.34
N VAL A 61 -4.64 9.41 -10.94
CA VAL A 61 -4.67 9.59 -12.39
C VAL A 61 -3.62 10.57 -12.91
N SER A 62 -3.07 11.43 -12.05
CA SER A 62 -2.15 12.48 -12.47
C SER A 62 -0.79 11.91 -12.83
N THR A 63 -0.24 12.37 -13.95
CA THR A 63 1.15 12.11 -14.32
C THR A 63 1.96 13.37 -14.05
N ASP A 64 3.00 13.25 -13.23
CA ASP A 64 3.93 14.34 -12.96
C ASP A 64 5.33 13.82 -13.31
N PRO A 65 6.03 14.47 -14.24
CA PRO A 65 7.37 14.02 -14.62
C PRO A 65 8.39 14.12 -13.48
N LEU A 66 8.06 14.85 -12.42
CA LEU A 66 8.91 14.95 -11.24
C LEU A 66 8.64 13.86 -10.20
N THR A 67 7.58 13.09 -10.36
CA THR A 67 7.27 11.95 -9.49
C THR A 67 7.58 10.65 -10.22
N GLU A 68 8.12 9.68 -9.50
CA GLU A 68 8.50 8.38 -10.06
C GLU A 68 7.33 7.40 -10.08
N GLY A 69 6.20 7.77 -9.50
CA GLY A 69 5.06 6.87 -9.37
C GLY A 69 4.23 6.79 -10.64
N ILE A 70 3.87 5.58 -11.02
CA ILE A 70 2.89 5.36 -12.07
C ILE A 70 1.51 5.57 -11.47
N PRO A 71 0.60 6.32 -12.14
CA PRO A 71 -0.76 6.50 -11.64
C PRO A 71 -1.46 5.17 -11.37
N ALA A 72 -2.22 5.10 -10.30
CA ALA A 72 -2.92 3.87 -9.92
C ALA A 72 -3.83 3.36 -11.03
N LEU A 73 -4.48 4.27 -11.77
CA LEU A 73 -5.36 3.89 -12.87
C LEU A 73 -4.65 3.03 -13.92
N ASP A 74 -3.35 3.26 -14.14
CA ASP A 74 -2.58 2.53 -15.14
C ASP A 74 -2.18 1.12 -14.70
N VAL A 75 -2.20 0.84 -13.39
CA VAL A 75 -1.73 -0.43 -12.85
C VAL A 75 -2.79 -1.18 -12.05
N ILE A 76 -3.97 -0.60 -11.87
CA ILE A 76 -5.00 -1.19 -11.01
C ILE A 76 -5.46 -2.56 -11.52
N TYR A 77 -5.59 -2.73 -12.83
CA TYR A 77 -6.03 -3.99 -13.40
C TYR A 77 -5.06 -5.14 -13.10
N PRO A 78 -3.77 -5.05 -13.44
CA PRO A 78 -2.85 -6.12 -13.11
C PRO A 78 -2.68 -6.33 -11.60
N ILE A 79 -2.77 -5.27 -10.81
CA ILE A 79 -2.70 -5.42 -9.35
C ILE A 79 -3.87 -6.25 -8.84
N LEU A 80 -5.10 -5.92 -9.23
CA LEU A 80 -6.28 -6.66 -8.79
C LEU A 80 -6.27 -8.10 -9.31
N MET A 81 -5.87 -8.29 -10.56
CA MET A 81 -5.82 -9.63 -11.15
C MET A 81 -4.78 -10.51 -10.46
N SER A 82 -3.65 -9.96 -10.05
CA SER A 82 -2.59 -10.73 -9.40
C SER A 82 -2.97 -11.17 -7.98
N HIS A 83 -3.97 -10.53 -7.38
CA HIS A 83 -4.42 -10.83 -6.02
C HIS A 83 -5.80 -11.49 -5.96
N GLU A 84 -6.30 -11.97 -7.08
CA GLU A 84 -7.61 -12.62 -7.11
C GLU A 84 -7.72 -13.80 -6.13
N PRO A 85 -8.88 -13.97 -5.49
CA PRO A 85 -10.05 -13.10 -5.49
C PRO A 85 -9.85 -11.91 -4.56
N VAL A 86 -10.32 -10.72 -4.97
CA VAL A 86 -10.27 -9.52 -4.13
C VAL A 86 -11.66 -9.29 -3.54
N ASP A 87 -11.76 -9.36 -2.23
CA ASP A 87 -13.03 -9.16 -1.52
C ASP A 87 -13.25 -7.69 -1.20
N LEU A 88 -12.17 -6.93 -0.97
CA LEU A 88 -12.25 -5.51 -0.66
C LEU A 88 -11.01 -4.79 -1.20
N LEU A 89 -11.23 -3.65 -1.83
CA LEU A 89 -10.17 -2.74 -2.25
C LEU A 89 -10.28 -1.45 -1.44
N ILE A 90 -9.20 -1.13 -0.72
CA ILE A 90 -9.08 0.13 0.00
C ILE A 90 -8.11 1.01 -0.78
N ILE A 91 -8.57 2.19 -1.17
CA ILE A 91 -7.76 3.16 -1.91
C ILE A 91 -7.46 4.35 -1.01
N MET A 92 -6.19 4.66 -0.82
CA MET A 92 -5.73 5.80 -0.04
C MET A 92 -4.72 6.58 -0.87
N LEU A 93 -5.24 7.43 -1.73
CA LEU A 93 -4.44 8.19 -2.70
C LEU A 93 -4.94 9.62 -2.80
N VAL A 94 -4.01 10.53 -3.11
CA VAL A 94 -4.34 11.90 -3.52
C VAL A 94 -4.76 11.87 -4.99
N PRO A 95 -5.80 12.63 -5.37
CA PRO A 95 -6.24 12.70 -6.77
C PRO A 95 -5.16 13.17 -7.75
#